data_9152800f0dc0c8c851eda36421e30044
#
_entry.id   9152800f0dc0c8c851eda36421e30044
#
_cell.length_a   1.000
_cell.length_b   1.000
_cell.length_c   1.000
_cell.angle_alpha   90.00
_cell.angle_beta   90.00
_cell.angle_gamma   90.00
#
_symmetry.space_group_name_H-M   'P 1'
#
loop_
_entity.id
_entity.type
_entity.pdbx_description
1 polymer ?
#
loop_
_entity_poly.entity_id
_entity_poly.type
_entity_poly.pdbx_seq_one_letter_code
_entity_poly.pdbx_strand_id
1 'polypeptide(L)'
;MEFKVSALCKGCGACVRDCGFGVLAMKDGRPVVREGREEQCMNCQHCLAVCPEGAVTINGVDADACTPLAQMPIPPPNELANLLRSRRSIRQFVKADIPRGEIAELLETLKYVPTGCNVRHLTFRVVEGSAKMAQLRQAMMEMLAAHLEELPEGLRKIVVGWQKHPDVDVFF
;
A
#
# COMPACT_ATOMS: atom_id res chain seq x y z
N MET A 1 18.74 -0.87 14.68
CA MET A 1 18.62 -1.87 13.60
C MET A 1 19.27 -3.17 14.04
N GLU A 2 18.60 -4.31 13.89
CA GLU A 2 19.18 -5.64 14.11
C GLU A 2 19.43 -6.28 12.74
N PHE A 3 20.68 -6.65 12.44
CA PHE A 3 21.07 -7.29 11.18
C PHE A 3 21.91 -8.52 11.46
N LYS A 4 21.47 -9.68 11.00
CA LYS A 4 22.16 -10.96 11.21
C LYS A 4 22.39 -11.64 9.87
N VAL A 5 23.47 -12.40 9.81
CA VAL A 5 23.84 -13.17 8.61
C VAL A 5 24.21 -14.59 9.04
N SER A 6 23.46 -15.58 8.54
CA SER A 6 23.66 -17.00 8.85
C SER A 6 24.88 -17.57 8.14
N ALA A 7 25.24 -18.82 8.49
CA ALA A 7 26.32 -19.56 7.82
C ALA A 7 26.07 -19.83 6.33
N LEU A 8 24.84 -19.71 5.86
CA LEU A 8 24.47 -19.89 4.45
C LEU A 8 25.02 -18.77 3.54
N CYS A 9 25.49 -17.68 4.11
CA CYS A 9 26.01 -16.54 3.36
C CYS A 9 27.26 -16.90 2.54
N LYS A 10 27.21 -16.73 1.24
CA LYS A 10 28.32 -16.94 0.28
C LYS A 10 29.17 -15.69 0.01
N GLY A 11 28.89 -14.57 0.68
CA GLY A 11 29.66 -13.33 0.48
C GLY A 11 29.44 -12.65 -0.88
N CYS A 12 28.35 -12.90 -1.57
CA CYS A 12 28.10 -12.37 -2.92
C CYS A 12 27.88 -10.84 -2.97
N GLY A 13 27.63 -10.18 -1.84
CA GLY A 13 27.47 -8.74 -1.72
C GLY A 13 26.16 -8.17 -2.32
N ALA A 14 25.20 -9.00 -2.73
CA ALA A 14 23.94 -8.54 -3.30
C ALA A 14 23.19 -7.58 -2.34
N CYS A 15 23.05 -7.95 -1.08
CA CYS A 15 22.42 -7.15 -0.04
C CYS A 15 23.09 -5.79 0.20
N VAL A 16 24.42 -5.71 -0.01
CA VAL A 16 25.17 -4.45 0.11
C VAL A 16 24.93 -3.55 -1.10
N ARG A 17 24.96 -4.12 -2.32
CA ARG A 17 24.71 -3.36 -3.55
C ARG A 17 23.29 -2.81 -3.63
N ASP A 18 22.31 -3.57 -3.11
CA ASP A 18 20.90 -3.20 -3.14
C ASP A 18 20.49 -2.24 -2.00
N CYS A 19 21.39 -1.96 -1.07
CA CYS A 19 21.12 -1.04 0.03
C CYS A 19 21.22 0.41 -0.43
N GLY A 20 20.10 1.01 -0.88
CA GLY A 20 20.06 2.37 -1.42
C GLY A 20 20.54 3.47 -0.47
N PHE A 21 20.54 3.22 0.86
CA PHE A 21 21.05 4.14 1.88
C PHE A 21 22.51 3.86 2.28
N GLY A 22 23.13 2.85 1.69
CA GLY A 22 24.52 2.51 1.98
C GLY A 22 24.77 2.13 3.44
N VAL A 23 23.77 1.58 4.11
CA VAL A 23 23.87 1.14 5.52
C VAL A 23 24.77 -0.07 5.68
N LEU A 24 24.87 -0.91 4.63
CA LEU A 24 25.65 -2.14 4.66
C LEU A 24 27.00 -1.97 3.95
N ALA A 25 27.99 -2.74 4.39
CA ALA A 25 29.31 -2.88 3.74
C ALA A 25 29.77 -4.32 3.77
N MET A 26 30.71 -4.69 2.90
CA MET A 26 31.44 -5.95 3.01
C MET A 26 32.63 -5.80 3.96
N LYS A 27 32.78 -6.74 4.91
CA LYS A 27 33.95 -6.88 5.77
C LYS A 27 34.27 -8.36 5.85
N ASP A 28 35.52 -8.72 5.57
CA ASP A 28 36.02 -10.09 5.63
C ASP A 28 35.15 -11.11 4.86
N GLY A 29 34.65 -10.69 3.67
CA GLY A 29 33.81 -11.51 2.81
C GLY A 29 32.34 -11.62 3.25
N ARG A 30 31.92 -10.90 4.30
CA ARG A 30 30.56 -10.93 4.82
C ARG A 30 29.93 -9.54 4.90
N PRO A 31 28.61 -9.40 4.70
CA PRO A 31 27.94 -8.11 4.88
C PRO A 31 27.84 -7.77 6.36
N VAL A 32 28.13 -6.53 6.69
CA VAL A 32 28.03 -5.95 8.04
C VAL A 32 27.31 -4.59 7.95
N VAL A 33 26.77 -4.15 9.06
CA VAL A 33 26.28 -2.77 9.20
C VAL A 33 27.48 -1.83 9.32
N ARG A 34 27.48 -0.74 8.59
CA ARG A 34 28.50 0.31 8.71
C ARG A 34 28.30 1.03 10.04
N GLU A 35 29.39 1.25 10.74
CA GLU A 35 29.38 2.00 11.99
C GLU A 35 28.76 3.38 11.83
N GLY A 36 27.86 3.73 12.72
CA GLY A 36 27.13 5.01 12.72
C GLY A 36 26.07 5.14 11.61
N ARG A 37 25.72 4.06 10.88
CA ARG A 37 24.69 4.07 9.84
C ARG A 37 23.41 3.33 10.20
N GLU A 38 23.32 2.78 11.39
CA GLU A 38 22.20 1.95 11.88
C GLU A 38 20.85 2.69 11.80
N GLU A 39 20.84 3.99 12.14
CA GLU A 39 19.65 4.83 12.16
C GLU A 39 19.15 5.23 10.75
N GLN A 40 20.02 5.10 9.74
CA GLN A 40 19.65 5.38 8.35
C GLN A 40 18.89 4.21 7.70
N CYS A 41 18.74 3.09 8.39
CA CYS A 41 17.98 1.96 7.90
C CYS A 41 16.48 2.26 7.91
N MET A 42 15.90 2.39 6.72
CA MET A 42 14.45 2.57 6.55
C MET A 42 13.63 1.27 6.68
N ASN A 43 14.23 0.18 7.10
CA ASN A 43 13.59 -1.14 7.25
C ASN A 43 12.84 -1.62 6.00
N CYS A 44 13.38 -1.35 4.81
CA CYS A 44 12.75 -1.71 3.52
C CYS A 44 12.88 -3.20 3.19
N GLN A 45 13.72 -3.95 3.90
CA GLN A 45 13.94 -5.39 3.76
C GLN A 45 14.51 -5.85 2.40
N HIS A 46 14.98 -4.94 1.54
CA HIS A 46 15.60 -5.29 0.25
C HIS A 46 16.79 -6.23 0.43
N CYS A 47 17.64 -5.97 1.43
CA CYS A 47 18.79 -6.84 1.75
C CYS A 47 18.40 -8.29 2.06
N LEU A 48 17.23 -8.51 2.66
CA LEU A 48 16.64 -9.83 2.87
C LEU A 48 16.11 -10.41 1.56
N ALA A 49 15.32 -9.63 0.82
CA ALA A 49 14.63 -10.07 -0.40
C ALA A 49 15.60 -10.47 -1.53
N VAL A 50 16.75 -9.78 -1.66
CA VAL A 50 17.72 -10.06 -2.74
C VAL A 50 18.69 -11.18 -2.38
N CYS A 51 18.65 -11.74 -1.16
CA CYS A 51 19.60 -12.76 -0.76
C CYS A 51 19.25 -14.12 -1.38
N PRO A 52 20.07 -14.64 -2.32
CA PRO A 52 19.74 -15.90 -3.01
C PRO A 52 19.78 -17.12 -2.07
N GLU A 53 20.50 -17.01 -0.96
CA GLU A 53 20.67 -18.09 0.02
C GLU A 53 19.71 -17.94 1.22
N GLY A 54 18.85 -16.91 1.27
CA GLY A 54 18.02 -16.64 2.45
C GLY A 54 18.81 -16.40 3.72
N ALA A 55 20.07 -15.95 3.61
CA ALA A 55 21.01 -15.90 4.74
C ALA A 55 20.86 -14.65 5.62
N VAL A 56 20.04 -13.69 5.24
CA VAL A 56 19.88 -12.40 5.94
C VAL A 56 18.66 -12.44 6.84
N THR A 57 18.82 -11.97 8.08
CA THR A 57 17.72 -11.63 9.00
C THR A 57 17.83 -10.15 9.34
N ILE A 58 16.73 -9.42 9.25
CA ILE A 58 16.69 -8.00 9.59
C ILE A 58 15.48 -7.70 10.49
N ASN A 59 15.75 -7.09 11.65
CA ASN A 59 14.74 -6.74 12.65
C ASN A 59 13.77 -7.91 12.96
N GLY A 60 14.30 -9.11 13.10
CA GLY A 60 13.56 -10.32 13.42
C GLY A 60 12.85 -10.98 12.23
N VAL A 61 12.94 -10.40 11.01
CA VAL A 61 12.37 -10.99 9.79
C VAL A 61 13.46 -11.72 9.02
N ASP A 62 13.20 -12.95 8.63
CA ASP A 62 14.08 -13.82 7.83
C ASP A 62 13.38 -14.31 6.56
N ALA A 63 14.05 -15.17 5.79
CA ALA A 63 13.54 -15.68 4.51
C ALA A 63 12.29 -16.55 4.68
N ASP A 64 12.14 -17.25 5.82
CA ASP A 64 10.99 -18.14 6.05
C ASP A 64 9.69 -17.34 6.27
N ALA A 65 9.80 -16.07 6.68
CA ALA A 65 8.67 -15.14 6.78
C ALA A 65 8.25 -14.54 5.43
N CYS A 66 8.96 -14.83 4.34
CA CYS A 66 8.73 -14.27 3.01
C CYS A 66 8.08 -15.30 2.09
N THR A 67 7.10 -14.86 1.28
CA THR A 67 6.54 -15.70 0.21
C THR A 67 7.48 -15.68 -1.00
N PRO A 68 8.02 -16.83 -1.44
CA PRO A 68 8.87 -16.89 -2.63
C PRO A 68 8.13 -16.45 -3.89
N LEU A 69 8.79 -15.65 -4.75
CA LEU A 69 8.19 -15.18 -6.02
C LEU A 69 7.71 -16.33 -6.91
N ALA A 70 8.37 -17.48 -6.87
CA ALA A 70 7.95 -18.68 -7.61
C ALA A 70 6.55 -19.19 -7.20
N GLN A 71 6.08 -18.83 -6.01
CA GLN A 71 4.74 -19.18 -5.51
C GLN A 71 3.70 -18.09 -5.76
N MET A 72 4.11 -16.95 -6.31
CA MET A 72 3.23 -15.83 -6.62
C MET A 72 2.99 -15.77 -8.13
N PRO A 73 1.77 -16.08 -8.61
CA PRO A 73 1.46 -15.99 -10.03
C PRO A 73 1.50 -14.52 -10.46
N ILE A 74 2.53 -14.15 -11.19
CA ILE A 74 2.64 -12.81 -11.80
C ILE A 74 1.91 -12.89 -13.14
N PRO A 75 0.90 -12.02 -13.39
CA PRO A 75 0.19 -12.03 -14.67
C PRO A 75 1.16 -11.73 -15.82
N PRO A 76 1.05 -12.43 -16.96
CA PRO A 76 1.86 -12.13 -18.11
C PRO A 76 1.61 -10.68 -18.62
N PRO A 77 2.59 -10.05 -19.28
CA PRO A 77 2.50 -8.63 -19.66
C PRO A 77 1.28 -8.25 -20.47
N ASN A 78 0.78 -9.14 -21.32
CA ASN A 78 -0.44 -8.93 -22.12
C ASN A 78 -1.71 -8.88 -21.25
N GLU A 79 -1.81 -9.70 -20.21
CA GLU A 79 -2.95 -9.68 -19.28
C GLU A 79 -2.96 -8.38 -18.45
N LEU A 80 -1.80 -7.99 -17.92
CA LEU A 80 -1.67 -6.71 -17.24
C LEU A 80 -2.01 -5.53 -18.17
N ALA A 81 -1.53 -5.54 -19.40
CA ALA A 81 -1.84 -4.50 -20.38
C ALA A 81 -3.34 -4.46 -20.71
N ASN A 82 -3.99 -5.62 -20.83
CA ASN A 82 -5.42 -5.71 -21.06
C ASN A 82 -6.23 -5.17 -19.87
N LEU A 83 -5.84 -5.51 -18.64
CA LEU A 83 -6.45 -4.97 -17.43
C LEU A 83 -6.37 -3.42 -17.42
N LEU A 84 -5.19 -2.85 -17.68
CA LEU A 84 -5.00 -1.41 -17.72
C LEU A 84 -5.82 -0.72 -18.83
N ARG A 85 -5.86 -1.33 -20.03
CA ARG A 85 -6.61 -0.79 -21.19
C ARG A 85 -8.12 -0.90 -21.02
N SER A 86 -8.60 -1.98 -20.39
CA SER A 86 -10.05 -2.23 -20.19
C SER A 86 -10.64 -1.40 -19.04
N ARG A 87 -9.80 -0.88 -18.13
CA ARG A 87 -10.27 -0.09 -16.98
C ARG A 87 -11.11 1.11 -17.44
N ARG A 88 -12.28 1.26 -16.86
CA ARG A 88 -13.18 2.41 -17.06
C ARG A 88 -13.65 2.93 -15.70
N SER A 89 -14.10 4.17 -15.69
CA SER A 89 -14.81 4.73 -14.54
C SER A 89 -16.17 4.06 -14.44
N ILE A 90 -16.39 3.31 -13.38
CA ILE A 90 -17.70 2.70 -13.09
C ILE A 90 -18.54 3.73 -12.33
N ARG A 91 -19.76 3.96 -12.79
CA ARG A 91 -20.72 4.91 -12.20
C ARG A 91 -22.08 4.29 -11.87
N GLN A 92 -22.27 3.04 -12.23
CA GLN A 92 -23.47 2.28 -11.88
C GLN A 92 -23.02 1.01 -11.17
N PHE A 93 -23.41 0.88 -9.91
CA PHE A 93 -23.03 -0.22 -9.06
C PHE A 93 -24.21 -1.13 -8.79
N VAL A 94 -23.94 -2.39 -8.52
CA VAL A 94 -24.95 -3.33 -8.02
C VAL A 94 -25.41 -2.84 -6.64
N LYS A 95 -26.72 -2.83 -6.43
CA LYS A 95 -27.30 -2.43 -5.11
C LYS A 95 -27.19 -3.59 -4.13
N ALA A 96 -25.96 -3.91 -3.73
CA ALA A 96 -25.66 -4.94 -2.75
C ALA A 96 -24.48 -4.51 -1.89
N ASP A 97 -24.52 -4.89 -0.62
CA ASP A 97 -23.38 -4.67 0.28
C ASP A 97 -22.25 -5.64 -0.07
N ILE A 98 -21.02 -5.18 0.03
CA ILE A 98 -19.82 -6.03 -0.18
C ILE A 98 -19.66 -6.91 1.06
N PRO A 99 -19.51 -8.23 0.90
CA PRO A 99 -19.24 -9.13 2.01
C PRO A 99 -17.97 -8.73 2.78
N ARG A 100 -18.06 -8.79 4.10
CA ARG A 100 -16.94 -8.38 4.97
C ARG A 100 -15.64 -9.16 4.69
N GLY A 101 -15.76 -10.41 4.27
CA GLY A 101 -14.60 -11.23 3.86
C GLY A 101 -13.85 -10.63 2.68
N GLU A 102 -14.56 -10.20 1.64
CA GLU A 102 -13.97 -9.56 0.47
C GLU A 102 -13.28 -8.24 0.82
N ILE A 103 -13.89 -7.45 1.72
CA ILE A 103 -13.27 -6.21 2.21
C ILE A 103 -11.96 -6.54 2.96
N ALA A 104 -11.96 -7.58 3.78
CA ALA A 104 -10.78 -8.01 4.52
C ALA A 104 -9.64 -8.46 3.57
N GLU A 105 -9.96 -9.23 2.53
CA GLU A 105 -8.99 -9.66 1.50
C GLU A 105 -8.38 -8.46 0.77
N LEU A 106 -9.20 -7.47 0.39
CA LEU A 106 -8.70 -6.24 -0.22
C LEU A 106 -7.77 -5.46 0.72
N LEU A 107 -8.12 -5.35 2.00
CA LEU A 107 -7.30 -4.68 3.00
C LEU A 107 -5.96 -5.38 3.23
N GLU A 108 -5.91 -6.72 3.15
CA GLU A 108 -4.67 -7.48 3.25
C GLU A 108 -3.66 -7.09 2.16
N THR A 109 -4.11 -6.76 0.95
CA THR A 109 -3.21 -6.30 -0.12
C THR A 109 -2.52 -4.98 0.21
N LEU A 110 -3.10 -4.15 1.08
CA LEU A 110 -2.55 -2.86 1.48
C LEU A 110 -1.28 -2.99 2.34
N LYS A 111 -0.98 -4.17 2.88
CA LYS A 111 0.28 -4.45 3.57
C LYS A 111 1.50 -4.25 2.65
N TYR A 112 1.30 -4.37 1.34
CA TYR A 112 2.36 -4.27 0.33
C TYR A 112 2.41 -2.92 -0.37
N VAL A 113 1.57 -1.97 0.02
CA VAL A 113 1.55 -0.63 -0.58
C VAL A 113 2.84 0.13 -0.24
N PRO A 114 3.55 0.67 -1.24
CA PRO A 114 4.75 1.46 -0.99
C PRO A 114 4.38 2.79 -0.31
N THR A 115 5.24 3.22 0.61
CA THR A 115 5.12 4.52 1.26
C THR A 115 6.43 5.29 1.15
N GLY A 116 6.39 6.63 1.16
CA GLY A 116 7.60 7.44 1.16
C GLY A 116 8.55 7.02 2.28
N CYS A 117 9.82 6.78 1.96
CA CYS A 117 10.84 6.29 2.90
C CYS A 117 10.41 5.06 3.71
N ASN A 118 9.48 4.26 3.21
CA ASN A 118 8.93 3.07 3.90
C ASN A 118 8.38 3.38 5.32
N VAL A 119 7.83 4.57 5.53
CA VAL A 119 7.35 5.04 6.85
C VAL A 119 6.18 4.22 7.36
N ARG A 120 5.32 3.70 6.48
CA ARG A 120 4.18 2.82 6.78
C ARG A 120 3.17 3.38 7.81
N HIS A 121 3.10 4.68 7.98
CA HIS A 121 2.16 5.34 8.89
C HIS A 121 0.79 5.58 8.24
N LEU A 122 0.24 4.54 7.57
CA LEU A 122 -1.07 4.61 6.97
C LEU A 122 -2.12 4.00 7.92
N THR A 123 -3.23 4.70 8.07
CA THR A 123 -4.42 4.20 8.77
C THR A 123 -5.57 4.15 7.78
N PHE A 124 -6.21 2.99 7.68
CA PHE A 124 -7.37 2.79 6.83
C PHE A 124 -8.63 2.73 7.70
N ARG A 125 -9.64 3.52 7.33
CA ARG A 125 -10.98 3.46 7.93
C ARG A 125 -11.95 2.97 6.87
N VAL A 126 -12.72 1.95 7.20
CA VAL A 126 -13.70 1.36 6.30
C VAL A 126 -15.09 1.67 6.81
N VAL A 127 -15.94 2.17 5.93
CA VAL A 127 -17.37 2.34 6.18
C VAL A 127 -18.10 1.22 5.44
N GLU A 128 -18.66 0.28 6.20
CA GLU A 128 -19.36 -0.89 5.65
C GLU A 128 -20.86 -0.65 5.58
N GLY A 129 -21.45 -1.11 4.48
CA GLY A 129 -22.90 -1.15 4.29
C GLY A 129 -23.48 0.14 3.70
N SER A 130 -24.43 -0.06 2.79
CA SER A 130 -25.12 0.99 2.04
C SER A 130 -25.80 2.03 2.96
N ALA A 131 -26.37 1.59 4.08
CA ALA A 131 -27.03 2.49 5.03
C ALA A 131 -26.05 3.47 5.70
N LYS A 132 -24.87 2.99 6.13
CA LYS A 132 -23.84 3.86 6.72
C LYS A 132 -23.21 4.79 5.67
N MET A 133 -23.04 4.29 4.45
CA MET A 133 -22.56 5.12 3.33
C MET A 133 -23.55 6.24 3.01
N ALA A 134 -24.85 5.96 3.04
CA ALA A 134 -25.89 6.98 2.87
C ALA A 134 -25.85 8.05 3.98
N GLN A 135 -25.69 7.62 5.23
CA GLN A 135 -25.55 8.54 6.37
C GLN A 135 -24.31 9.43 6.25
N LEU A 136 -23.16 8.83 5.87
CA LEU A 136 -21.92 9.59 5.67
C LEU A 136 -22.08 10.62 4.54
N ARG A 137 -22.68 10.23 3.42
CA ARG A 137 -22.96 11.11 2.29
C ARG A 137 -23.87 12.25 2.69
N GLN A 138 -24.97 11.96 3.38
CA GLN A 138 -25.90 12.95 3.87
C GLN A 138 -25.20 13.98 4.77
N ALA A 139 -24.46 13.52 5.78
CA ALA A 139 -23.73 14.40 6.70
C ALA A 139 -22.69 15.26 5.98
N MET A 140 -21.98 14.70 5.00
CA MET A 140 -21.01 15.46 4.19
C MET A 140 -21.71 16.55 3.37
N MET A 141 -22.82 16.23 2.72
CA MET A 141 -23.56 17.19 1.89
C MET A 141 -24.20 18.30 2.72
N GLU A 142 -24.72 17.98 3.90
CA GLU A 142 -25.25 18.97 4.84
C GLU A 142 -24.15 19.93 5.34
N MET A 143 -22.98 19.39 5.67
CA MET A 143 -21.80 20.21 6.04
C MET A 143 -21.38 21.15 4.91
N LEU A 144 -21.31 20.65 3.67
CA LEU A 144 -20.97 21.49 2.51
C LEU A 144 -22.04 22.55 2.23
N ALA A 145 -23.32 22.21 2.40
CA ALA A 145 -24.42 23.15 2.23
C ALA A 145 -24.39 24.28 3.28
N ALA A 146 -23.97 24.00 4.51
CA ALA A 146 -23.83 25.00 5.56
C ALA A 146 -22.73 26.03 5.27
N HIS A 147 -21.75 25.67 4.43
CA HIS A 147 -20.62 26.55 4.03
C HIS A 147 -20.65 26.89 2.53
N LEU A 148 -21.82 26.94 1.93
CA LEU A 148 -21.99 27.04 0.48
C LEU A 148 -21.24 28.20 -0.16
N GLU A 149 -21.23 29.36 0.47
CA GLU A 149 -20.61 30.58 -0.05
C GLU A 149 -19.06 30.52 -0.06
N GLU A 150 -18.49 29.67 0.78
CA GLU A 150 -17.03 29.47 0.87
C GLU A 150 -16.51 28.46 -0.17
N LEU A 151 -17.42 27.71 -0.82
CA LEU A 151 -17.05 26.66 -1.76
C LEU A 151 -16.62 27.21 -3.13
N PRO A 152 -15.64 26.56 -3.79
CA PRO A 152 -15.37 26.81 -5.19
C PRO A 152 -16.61 26.61 -6.05
N GLU A 153 -16.75 27.39 -7.15
CA GLU A 153 -17.95 27.42 -8.00
C GLU A 153 -18.40 26.02 -8.47
N GLY A 154 -17.45 25.16 -8.87
CA GLY A 154 -17.76 23.79 -9.31
C GLY A 154 -18.43 22.96 -8.22
N LEU A 155 -17.90 23.02 -6.99
CA LEU A 155 -18.43 22.26 -5.87
C LEU A 155 -19.76 22.85 -5.37
N ARG A 156 -19.91 24.17 -5.41
CA ARG A 156 -21.18 24.87 -5.09
C ARG A 156 -22.32 24.40 -6.02
N LYS A 157 -22.06 24.29 -7.33
CA LYS A 157 -23.04 23.75 -8.29
C LYS A 157 -23.48 22.33 -7.97
N ILE A 158 -22.54 21.48 -7.53
CA ILE A 158 -22.83 20.11 -7.11
C ILE A 158 -23.76 20.10 -5.88
N VAL A 159 -23.42 20.88 -4.86
CA VAL A 159 -24.23 20.95 -3.63
C VAL A 159 -25.64 21.48 -3.89
N VAL A 160 -25.78 22.53 -4.69
CA VAL A 160 -27.08 23.07 -5.10
C VAL A 160 -27.87 22.03 -5.92
N GLY A 161 -27.22 21.28 -6.80
CA GLY A 161 -27.86 20.19 -7.54
C GLY A 161 -28.37 19.09 -6.61
N TRP A 162 -27.58 18.70 -5.63
CA TRP A 162 -28.00 17.70 -4.61
C TRP A 162 -29.19 18.20 -3.77
N GLN A 163 -29.21 19.45 -3.34
CA GLN A 163 -30.33 20.00 -2.59
C GLN A 163 -31.66 19.90 -3.34
N LYS A 164 -31.63 19.95 -4.67
CA LYS A 164 -32.81 19.79 -5.55
C LYS A 164 -33.19 18.33 -5.77
N HIS A 165 -32.18 17.45 -5.78
CA HIS A 165 -32.33 16.02 -6.12
C HIS A 165 -31.50 15.16 -5.15
N PRO A 166 -31.88 15.07 -3.87
CA PRO A 166 -31.06 14.40 -2.85
C PRO A 166 -30.89 12.88 -3.06
N ASP A 167 -31.77 12.28 -3.86
CA ASP A 167 -31.71 10.86 -4.22
C ASP A 167 -30.69 10.55 -5.32
N VAL A 168 -30.18 11.58 -6.01
CA VAL A 168 -29.18 11.41 -7.05
C VAL A 168 -27.79 11.46 -6.42
N ASP A 169 -27.00 10.40 -6.70
CA ASP A 169 -25.59 10.43 -6.32
C ASP A 169 -24.84 11.36 -7.26
N VAL A 170 -24.36 12.48 -6.74
CA VAL A 170 -23.70 13.53 -7.53
C VAL A 170 -22.19 13.30 -7.70
N PHE A 171 -21.65 12.29 -7.04
CA PHE A 171 -20.23 11.94 -7.11
C PHE A 171 -19.94 10.72 -7.99
N PHE A 172 -20.98 9.92 -8.37
CA PHE A 172 -20.83 8.72 -9.19
C PHE A 172 -21.87 8.62 -10.29
#